data_c24881d729792c0b479f5170b639b2a5
#
_entry.id   c24881d729792c0b479f5170b639b2a5
#
_cell.length_a   1.000
_cell.length_b   1.000
_cell.length_c   1.000
_cell.angle_alpha   90.00
_cell.angle_beta   90.00
_cell.angle_gamma   90.00
#
_symmetry.space_group_name_H-M   'P 1'
#
loop_
_entity.id
_entity.type
_entity.pdbx_description
1 polymer ?
#
loop_
_entity_poly.entity_id
_entity_poly.type
_entity_poly.pdbx_seq_one_letter_code
_entity_poly.pdbx_strand_id
1 'polypeptide(L)'
;DIIPSTLASYQGKIKVELLYSYTDNDLKMPEKVDLVIIKNGNRNDVKVLKAGITTFPSEVTFTGPELLALFGSVVTCDGFTVGYDVYANGGKKYEAWPAGGAIGNGGATGINQPFYSAFLNFNTKVEYVPATYSGTFKVVSDAFGDFPVGSSVILTQVSPTSFSFIQPEVSNPIPMVYLPIFWLALSY
;
A
#
# COMPACT_ATOMS: atom_id res chain seq x y z
N ASP A 1 -0.84 -5.92 -0.25
CA ASP A 1 -1.58 -4.96 -1.06
C ASP A 1 -3.09 -5.17 -0.89
N ILE A 2 -3.84 -4.10 -0.94
CA ILE A 2 -5.30 -4.09 -0.80
C ILE A 2 -5.91 -3.94 -2.19
N ILE A 3 -6.84 -4.85 -2.55
CA ILE A 3 -7.59 -4.74 -3.80
C ILE A 3 -9.02 -4.33 -3.44
N PRO A 4 -9.50 -3.14 -3.86
CA PRO A 4 -10.81 -2.62 -3.48
C PRO A 4 -11.98 -3.56 -3.80
N SER A 5 -11.96 -4.26 -4.92
CA SER A 5 -13.03 -5.20 -5.32
C SER A 5 -13.11 -6.46 -4.42
N THR A 6 -12.00 -6.83 -3.76
CA THR A 6 -11.95 -7.97 -2.82
C THR A 6 -11.79 -7.53 -1.37
N LEU A 7 -12.07 -6.25 -1.07
CA LEU A 7 -11.89 -5.67 0.26
C LEU A 7 -12.63 -6.45 1.35
N ALA A 8 -13.81 -6.99 1.04
CA ALA A 8 -14.61 -7.75 2.01
C ALA A 8 -13.89 -8.99 2.57
N SER A 9 -13.00 -9.59 1.79
CA SER A 9 -12.21 -10.77 2.18
C SER A 9 -10.76 -10.43 2.58
N TYR A 10 -10.37 -9.16 2.49
CA TYR A 10 -9.00 -8.75 2.79
C TYR A 10 -8.67 -8.94 4.27
N GLN A 11 -7.50 -9.48 4.54
CA GLN A 11 -6.91 -9.59 5.87
C GLN A 11 -5.44 -9.15 5.82
N GLY A 12 -5.12 -8.16 6.64
CA GLY A 12 -3.76 -7.71 6.88
C GLY A 12 -3.23 -8.25 8.21
N LYS A 13 -1.94 -8.53 8.28
CA LYS A 13 -1.26 -8.99 9.49
C LYS A 13 -0.10 -8.07 9.82
N ILE A 14 0.04 -7.75 11.08
CA ILE A 14 1.12 -6.91 11.62
C ILE A 14 1.73 -7.63 12.80
N LYS A 15 3.04 -7.83 12.76
CA LYS A 15 3.80 -8.29 13.92
C LYS A 15 4.32 -7.08 14.69
N VAL A 16 3.96 -7.00 15.95
CA VAL A 16 4.42 -5.97 16.89
C VAL A 16 5.51 -6.54 17.77
N GLU A 17 6.72 -6.02 17.65
CA GLU A 17 7.87 -6.44 18.43
C GLU A 17 8.47 -5.23 19.16
N LEU A 18 9.03 -5.47 20.34
CA LEU A 18 9.81 -4.46 21.06
C LEU A 18 11.29 -4.65 20.76
N LEU A 19 11.92 -3.57 20.40
CA LEU A 19 13.37 -3.50 20.29
C LEU A 19 13.95 -2.96 21.58
N TYR A 20 14.94 -3.63 22.10
CA TYR A 20 15.65 -3.23 23.31
C TYR A 20 16.93 -2.49 22.94
N SER A 21 17.17 -1.33 23.56
CA SER A 21 18.47 -0.70 23.54
C SER A 21 19.36 -1.34 24.62
N TYR A 22 20.56 -1.75 24.23
CA TYR A 22 21.51 -2.40 25.16
C TYR A 22 22.10 -1.47 26.21
N THR A 23 21.79 -0.18 26.18
CA THR A 23 22.41 0.84 27.02
C THR A 23 21.62 1.18 28.28
N ASP A 24 20.41 0.65 28.44
CA ASP A 24 19.54 1.02 29.52
C ASP A 24 19.22 -0.19 30.42
N ASN A 25 19.75 -0.19 31.64
CA ASN A 25 19.50 -1.23 32.62
C ASN A 25 18.08 -1.17 33.21
N ASP A 26 17.33 -0.11 32.92
CA ASP A 26 15.97 0.14 33.37
C ASP A 26 14.93 -0.06 32.25
N LEU A 27 15.07 -1.13 31.47
CA LEU A 27 14.11 -1.49 30.39
C LEU A 27 12.72 -1.71 30.99
N LYS A 28 11.94 -0.66 31.02
CA LYS A 28 10.54 -0.74 31.42
C LYS A 28 9.72 -1.06 30.18
N MET A 29 9.06 -2.21 30.22
CA MET A 29 8.05 -2.55 29.24
C MET A 29 7.01 -1.43 29.17
N PRO A 30 6.52 -1.08 27.98
CA PRO A 30 5.40 -0.16 27.88
C PRO A 30 4.17 -0.76 28.60
N GLU A 31 3.36 0.09 29.18
CA GLU A 31 2.09 -0.32 29.77
C GLU A 31 1.18 -0.95 28.71
N LYS A 32 1.12 -0.33 27.53
CA LYS A 32 0.45 -0.85 26.35
C LYS A 32 0.92 -0.14 25.08
N VAL A 33 0.58 -0.72 23.95
CA VAL A 33 0.73 -0.12 22.62
C VAL A 33 -0.62 -0.14 21.92
N ASP A 34 -1.00 0.97 21.30
CA ASP A 34 -2.14 1.02 20.40
C ASP A 34 -1.60 1.15 18.96
N LEU A 35 -2.07 0.30 18.04
CA LEU A 35 -1.84 0.50 16.62
C LEU A 35 -2.78 1.58 16.09
N VAL A 36 -2.22 2.60 15.51
CA VAL A 36 -2.93 3.72 14.90
C VAL A 36 -2.68 3.78 13.42
N ILE A 37 -3.62 4.31 12.65
CA ILE A 37 -3.59 4.29 11.20
C ILE A 37 -4.05 5.62 10.63
N ILE A 38 -3.40 6.06 9.57
CA ILE A 38 -3.81 7.20 8.76
C ILE A 38 -4.02 6.78 7.32
N LYS A 39 -4.88 7.52 6.60
CA LYS A 39 -5.15 7.35 5.18
C LYS A 39 -4.55 8.51 4.40
N ASN A 40 -3.88 8.19 3.27
CA ASN A 40 -3.31 9.15 2.33
C ASN A 40 -2.41 10.22 2.99
N GLY A 41 -1.67 9.80 4.03
CA GLY A 41 -0.76 10.70 4.75
C GLY A 41 -1.44 11.76 5.63
N ASN A 42 -2.77 11.70 5.80
CA ASN A 42 -3.50 12.67 6.59
C ASN A 42 -3.30 12.46 8.10
N ARG A 43 -2.32 13.15 8.66
CA ARG A 43 -1.99 13.11 10.09
C ARG A 43 -3.00 13.79 11.00
N ASN A 44 -3.96 14.53 10.44
CA ASN A 44 -5.04 15.16 11.21
C ASN A 44 -6.23 14.22 11.44
N ASP A 45 -6.25 13.07 10.79
CA ASP A 45 -7.29 12.05 10.91
C ASP A 45 -6.70 10.69 11.29
N VAL A 46 -6.11 10.64 12.49
CA VAL A 46 -5.54 9.41 13.06
C VAL A 46 -6.66 8.57 13.65
N LYS A 47 -6.73 7.31 13.23
CA LYS A 47 -7.70 6.33 13.75
C LYS A 47 -6.98 5.25 14.56
N VAL A 48 -7.65 4.67 15.56
CA VAL A 48 -7.15 3.51 16.28
C VAL A 48 -7.55 2.25 15.51
N LEU A 49 -6.55 1.51 15.03
CA LEU A 49 -6.76 0.25 14.34
C LEU A 49 -6.94 -0.91 15.33
N LYS A 50 -6.05 -1.01 16.31
CA LYS A 50 -6.13 -1.97 17.43
C LYS A 50 -5.57 -1.32 18.69
N ALA A 51 -6.31 -1.43 19.78
CA ALA A 51 -5.92 -0.84 21.06
C ALA A 51 -5.46 -1.91 22.07
N GLY A 52 -4.66 -1.50 23.05
CA GLY A 52 -4.41 -2.27 24.25
C GLY A 52 -3.49 -3.48 24.07
N ILE A 53 -2.51 -3.44 23.19
CA ILE A 53 -1.52 -4.52 23.05
C ILE A 53 -0.55 -4.44 24.22
N THR A 54 -0.52 -5.49 25.04
CA THR A 54 0.31 -5.57 26.26
C THR A 54 1.32 -6.72 26.24
N THR A 55 1.21 -7.61 25.24
CA THR A 55 2.08 -8.79 25.10
C THR A 55 2.93 -8.65 23.85
N PHE A 56 4.22 -8.92 23.96
CA PHE A 56 5.19 -8.79 22.87
C PHE A 56 6.10 -10.03 22.79
N PRO A 57 6.40 -10.56 21.59
CA PRO A 57 5.80 -10.15 20.30
C PRO A 57 4.31 -10.51 20.20
N SER A 58 3.56 -9.71 19.46
CA SER A 58 2.15 -9.98 19.15
C SER A 58 1.90 -9.95 17.65
N GLU A 59 1.07 -10.86 17.17
CA GLU A 59 0.53 -10.79 15.79
C GLU A 59 -0.88 -10.20 15.86
N VAL A 60 -1.09 -9.14 15.12
CA VAL A 60 -2.37 -8.42 15.04
C VAL A 60 -2.92 -8.54 13.63
N THR A 61 -4.15 -9.00 13.52
CA THR A 61 -4.87 -9.07 12.25
C THR A 61 -5.90 -7.94 12.16
N PHE A 62 -6.04 -7.37 10.99
CA PHE A 62 -7.09 -6.42 10.66
C PHE A 62 -7.72 -6.77 9.30
N THR A 63 -8.94 -6.32 9.06
CA THR A 63 -9.73 -6.70 7.89
C THR A 63 -10.08 -5.50 7.03
N GLY A 64 -10.45 -5.76 5.77
CA GLY A 64 -10.95 -4.72 4.86
C GLY A 64 -12.23 -4.04 5.38
N PRO A 65 -13.23 -4.76 5.93
CA PRO A 65 -14.36 -4.14 6.58
C PRO A 65 -14.00 -3.21 7.74
N GLU A 66 -12.98 -3.53 8.55
CA GLU A 66 -12.49 -2.62 9.60
C GLU A 66 -11.92 -1.33 9.00
N LEU A 67 -11.14 -1.42 7.91
CA LEU A 67 -10.64 -0.23 7.21
C LEU A 67 -11.78 0.63 6.65
N LEU A 68 -12.79 -0.03 6.07
CA LEU A 68 -13.98 0.67 5.55
C LEU A 68 -14.76 1.37 6.67
N ALA A 69 -14.91 0.72 7.82
CA ALA A 69 -15.58 1.31 8.99
C ALA A 69 -14.81 2.54 9.55
N LEU A 70 -13.47 2.49 9.54
CA LEU A 70 -12.64 3.59 10.04
C LEU A 70 -12.65 4.82 9.11
N PHE A 71 -12.65 4.61 7.78
CA PHE A 71 -12.42 5.68 6.81
C PHE A 71 -13.60 5.98 5.89
N GLY A 72 -14.67 5.21 5.97
CA GLY A 72 -15.89 5.36 5.13
C GLY A 72 -15.71 4.92 3.68
N SER A 73 -14.51 4.91 3.15
CA SER A 73 -14.21 4.44 1.79
C SER A 73 -12.80 3.87 1.69
N VAL A 74 -12.64 2.88 0.81
CA VAL A 74 -11.34 2.34 0.39
C VAL A 74 -11.40 2.18 -1.12
N VAL A 75 -10.65 3.02 -1.82
CA VAL A 75 -10.64 3.08 -3.28
C VAL A 75 -9.23 2.91 -3.83
N THR A 76 -9.12 2.71 -5.13
CA THR A 76 -7.83 2.64 -5.82
C THR A 76 -7.00 3.89 -5.57
N CYS A 77 -5.70 3.73 -5.41
CA CYS A 77 -4.72 4.74 -5.05
C CYS A 77 -4.79 5.24 -3.60
N ASP A 78 -5.65 4.68 -2.74
CA ASP A 78 -5.54 4.93 -1.31
C ASP A 78 -4.29 4.28 -0.73
N GLY A 79 -3.59 5.01 0.12
CA GLY A 79 -2.47 4.53 0.92
C GLY A 79 -2.80 4.59 2.40
N PHE A 80 -2.44 3.53 3.13
CA PHE A 80 -2.63 3.47 4.58
C PHE A 80 -1.26 3.33 5.25
N THR A 81 -1.02 4.14 6.26
CA THR A 81 0.19 4.04 7.08
C THR A 81 -0.21 3.71 8.51
N VAL A 82 0.32 2.61 9.02
CA VAL A 82 0.13 2.18 10.41
C VAL A 82 1.35 2.59 11.22
N GLY A 83 1.11 3.17 12.37
CA GLY A 83 2.11 3.48 13.39
C GLY A 83 1.65 3.01 14.77
N TYR A 84 2.37 3.35 15.82
CA TYR A 84 1.96 3.00 17.18
C TYR A 84 2.01 4.19 18.11
N ASP A 85 0.99 4.25 18.98
CA ASP A 85 1.01 5.06 20.18
C ASP A 85 1.49 4.18 21.33
N VAL A 86 2.59 4.60 21.96
CA VAL A 86 3.21 3.85 23.07
C VAL A 86 2.84 4.52 24.38
N TYR A 87 2.29 3.77 25.30
CA TYR A 87 1.99 4.23 26.65
C TYR A 87 3.05 3.70 27.61
N ALA A 88 3.87 4.61 28.10
CA ALA A 88 4.88 4.30 29.11
C ALA A 88 4.27 4.29 30.52
N ASN A 89 4.92 3.56 31.41
CA ASN A 89 4.57 3.58 32.81
C ASN A 89 4.53 5.02 33.36
N GLY A 90 3.50 5.34 34.16
CA GLY A 90 3.29 6.69 34.64
C GLY A 90 2.42 7.58 33.76
N GLY A 91 1.76 7.00 32.77
CA GLY A 91 0.73 7.66 31.95
C GLY A 91 1.25 8.52 30.81
N LYS A 92 2.57 8.49 30.54
CA LYS A 92 3.13 9.24 29.41
C LYS A 92 2.83 8.53 28.10
N LYS A 93 2.23 9.24 27.14
CA LYS A 93 1.93 8.77 25.79
C LYS A 93 2.95 9.31 24.80
N TYR A 94 3.47 8.44 23.96
CA TYR A 94 4.30 8.79 22.81
C TYR A 94 3.50 8.46 21.53
N GLU A 95 3.09 9.49 20.84
CA GLU A 95 2.22 9.37 19.67
C GLU A 95 3.01 9.06 18.41
N ALA A 96 2.43 8.24 17.52
CA ALA A 96 2.97 7.99 16.18
C ALA A 96 3.05 9.29 15.38
N TRP A 97 2.01 10.12 15.50
CA TRP A 97 1.91 11.42 14.82
C TRP A 97 1.49 12.50 15.82
N PRO A 98 2.44 13.07 16.57
CA PRO A 98 2.13 14.10 17.56
C PRO A 98 1.63 15.38 16.88
N ALA A 99 0.70 16.06 17.52
CA ALA A 99 0.25 17.37 17.10
C ALA A 99 1.42 18.36 17.05
N GLY A 100 1.53 19.16 15.99
CA GLY A 100 2.63 20.11 15.81
C GLY A 100 3.77 19.60 14.95
N GLY A 101 3.70 18.38 14.43
CA GLY A 101 4.59 17.89 13.36
C GLY A 101 6.06 17.71 13.75
N ALA A 102 6.38 17.73 15.04
CA ALA A 102 7.73 17.44 15.51
C ALA A 102 8.11 15.99 15.22
N ILE A 103 8.69 15.77 14.06
CA ILE A 103 9.44 14.55 13.77
C ILE A 103 10.76 14.70 14.52
N GLY A 104 10.84 14.18 15.70
CA GLY A 104 12.12 14.21 16.40
C GLY A 104 12.02 13.95 17.89
N ASN A 105 12.92 13.16 18.39
CA ASN A 105 13.39 13.03 19.77
C ASN A 105 12.37 12.64 20.87
N GLY A 106 11.19 12.13 20.56
CA GLY A 106 10.25 11.73 21.60
C GLY A 106 8.99 11.06 21.11
N GLY A 107 8.76 10.99 19.81
CA GLY A 107 7.67 10.23 19.21
C GLY A 107 8.14 8.88 18.67
N ALA A 108 7.21 8.04 18.22
CA ALA A 108 7.49 6.74 17.62
C ALA A 108 8.45 6.81 16.41
N THR A 109 8.63 7.99 15.81
CA THR A 109 9.58 8.24 14.72
C THR A 109 11.05 8.16 15.14
N GLY A 110 11.39 8.34 16.41
CA GLY A 110 12.75 8.14 16.94
C GLY A 110 13.18 6.66 16.98
N ILE A 111 12.25 5.75 16.71
CA ILE A 111 12.46 4.29 16.79
C ILE A 111 12.84 3.72 15.43
N ASN A 112 12.86 4.50 14.35
CA ASN A 112 13.33 4.05 13.05
C ASN A 112 14.83 3.77 13.07
N GLN A 113 15.18 2.51 13.29
CA GLN A 113 16.53 2.00 13.19
C GLN A 113 16.72 1.29 11.84
N PRO A 114 17.94 1.18 11.32
CA PRO A 114 18.21 0.32 10.16
C PRO A 114 17.60 -1.06 10.36
N PHE A 115 16.85 -1.54 9.35
CA PHE A 115 16.11 -2.81 9.34
C PHE A 115 14.81 -2.87 10.16
N TYR A 116 14.44 -1.80 10.88
CA TYR A 116 13.18 -1.72 11.62
C TYR A 116 12.44 -0.46 11.24
N SER A 117 11.16 -0.61 10.95
CA SER A 117 10.30 0.52 10.62
C SER A 117 9.25 0.72 11.70
N ALA A 118 9.18 1.95 12.21
CA ALA A 118 8.09 2.37 13.07
C ALA A 118 6.77 2.53 12.32
N PHE A 119 6.80 2.48 11.00
CA PHE A 119 5.63 2.65 10.15
C PHE A 119 5.55 1.54 9.12
N LEU A 120 4.33 1.03 8.90
CA LEU A 120 4.03 0.06 7.87
C LEU A 120 3.06 0.67 6.87
N ASN A 121 3.36 0.52 5.60
CA ASN A 121 2.53 1.05 4.53
C ASN A 121 1.77 -0.08 3.83
N PHE A 122 0.47 0.13 3.66
CA PHE A 122 -0.43 -0.72 2.89
C PHE A 122 -1.07 0.14 1.80
N ASN A 123 -0.87 -0.23 0.55
CA ASN A 123 -1.41 0.53 -0.57
C ASN A 123 -2.51 -0.28 -1.25
N THR A 124 -3.52 0.43 -1.74
CA THR A 124 -4.47 -0.19 -2.65
C THR A 124 -3.85 -0.33 -4.03
N LYS A 125 -4.20 -1.41 -4.70
CA LYS A 125 -3.81 -1.66 -6.09
C LYS A 125 -5.03 -1.70 -7.00
N VAL A 126 -4.78 -1.37 -8.26
CA VAL A 126 -5.76 -1.62 -9.32
C VAL A 126 -5.90 -3.12 -9.48
N GLU A 127 -7.13 -3.61 -9.48
CA GLU A 127 -7.38 -4.98 -9.87
C GLU A 127 -7.14 -5.11 -11.37
N TYR A 128 -6.27 -6.03 -11.72
CA TYR A 128 -6.08 -6.40 -13.10
C TYR A 128 -7.25 -7.29 -13.54
N VAL A 129 -8.19 -6.71 -14.29
CA VAL A 129 -9.28 -7.45 -14.92
C VAL A 129 -8.95 -7.61 -16.41
N PRO A 130 -8.45 -8.76 -16.83
CA PRO A 130 -7.93 -8.96 -18.19
C PRO A 130 -8.91 -8.58 -19.29
N ALA A 131 -10.19 -8.88 -19.12
CA ALA A 131 -11.24 -8.55 -20.08
C ALA A 131 -11.37 -7.04 -20.36
N THR A 132 -11.01 -6.19 -19.40
CA THR A 132 -11.07 -4.72 -19.54
C THR A 132 -10.00 -4.19 -20.48
N TYR A 133 -8.92 -4.92 -20.68
CA TYR A 133 -7.79 -4.51 -21.50
C TYR A 133 -7.80 -5.14 -22.89
N SER A 134 -8.83 -5.94 -23.23
CA SER A 134 -9.02 -6.47 -24.57
C SER A 134 -9.87 -5.52 -25.39
N GLY A 135 -9.49 -5.29 -26.64
CA GLY A 135 -10.25 -4.42 -27.54
C GLY A 135 -9.37 -3.67 -28.54
N THR A 136 -9.97 -2.72 -29.21
CA THR A 136 -9.27 -1.86 -30.17
C THR A 136 -8.91 -0.54 -29.49
N PHE A 137 -7.64 -0.23 -29.47
CA PHE A 137 -7.08 0.99 -28.86
C PHE A 137 -6.41 1.85 -29.93
N LYS A 138 -6.35 3.15 -29.68
CA LYS A 138 -5.59 4.08 -30.53
C LYS A 138 -4.25 4.42 -29.88
N VAL A 139 -3.20 4.46 -30.68
CA VAL A 139 -1.89 4.93 -30.27
C VAL A 139 -1.94 6.44 -30.06
N VAL A 140 -1.74 6.91 -28.83
CA VAL A 140 -1.74 8.34 -28.51
C VAL A 140 -0.33 8.93 -28.47
N SER A 141 0.67 8.11 -28.16
CA SER A 141 2.09 8.46 -28.25
C SER A 141 2.93 7.20 -28.36
N ASP A 142 4.04 7.30 -29.05
CA ASP A 142 5.04 6.25 -29.15
C ASP A 142 6.43 6.89 -29.11
N ALA A 143 7.19 6.59 -28.06
CA ALA A 143 8.53 7.12 -27.86
C ALA A 143 9.59 6.45 -28.74
N PHE A 144 9.31 5.26 -29.26
CA PHE A 144 10.22 4.46 -30.08
C PHE A 144 9.92 4.56 -31.59
N GLY A 145 8.74 5.09 -31.96
CA GLY A 145 8.33 5.26 -33.34
C GLY A 145 7.91 3.96 -34.05
N ASP A 146 7.62 2.90 -33.29
CA ASP A 146 7.23 1.61 -33.83
C ASP A 146 5.76 1.61 -34.30
N PHE A 147 4.95 2.48 -33.72
CA PHE A 147 3.51 2.58 -33.99
C PHE A 147 3.12 4.01 -34.32
N PRO A 148 2.60 4.28 -35.54
CA PRO A 148 2.15 5.63 -35.89
C PRO A 148 1.07 6.16 -34.94
N VAL A 149 1.24 7.37 -34.42
CA VAL A 149 0.23 8.04 -33.58
C VAL A 149 -1.10 8.12 -34.36
N GLY A 150 -2.19 7.73 -33.71
CA GLY A 150 -3.52 7.64 -34.30
C GLY A 150 -3.84 6.29 -34.96
N SER A 151 -2.85 5.39 -35.12
CA SER A 151 -3.11 4.03 -35.60
C SER A 151 -3.90 3.22 -34.58
N SER A 152 -4.55 2.15 -35.02
CA SER A 152 -5.32 1.26 -34.17
C SER A 152 -4.53 0.00 -33.86
N VAL A 153 -4.53 -0.39 -32.59
CA VAL A 153 -3.93 -1.64 -32.09
C VAL A 153 -5.02 -2.48 -31.47
N ILE A 154 -5.09 -3.76 -31.85
CA ILE A 154 -6.01 -4.71 -31.25
C ILE A 154 -5.27 -5.50 -30.19
N LEU A 155 -5.70 -5.37 -28.93
CA LEU A 155 -5.23 -6.18 -27.81
C LEU A 155 -6.18 -7.36 -27.63
N THR A 156 -5.63 -8.56 -27.64
CA THR A 156 -6.39 -9.80 -27.39
C THR A 156 -5.77 -10.51 -26.20
N GLN A 157 -6.58 -10.79 -25.19
CA GLN A 157 -6.12 -11.58 -24.06
C GLN A 157 -5.88 -13.03 -24.51
N VAL A 158 -4.69 -13.54 -24.23
CA VAL A 158 -4.27 -14.92 -24.53
C VAL A 158 -4.29 -15.78 -23.25
N SER A 159 -3.95 -15.18 -22.12
CA SER A 159 -3.98 -15.82 -20.79
C SER A 159 -4.30 -14.79 -19.72
N PRO A 160 -4.52 -15.20 -18.46
CA PRO A 160 -4.71 -14.24 -17.35
C PRO A 160 -3.58 -13.22 -17.18
N THR A 161 -2.40 -13.48 -17.72
CA THR A 161 -1.20 -12.64 -17.56
C THR A 161 -0.54 -12.22 -18.86
N SER A 162 -1.13 -12.57 -20.02
CA SER A 162 -0.54 -12.26 -21.32
C SER A 162 -1.56 -11.75 -22.32
N PHE A 163 -1.11 -10.84 -23.18
CA PHE A 163 -1.84 -10.31 -24.33
C PHE A 163 -1.04 -10.55 -25.59
N SER A 164 -1.75 -10.75 -26.69
CA SER A 164 -1.21 -10.51 -28.03
C SER A 164 -1.75 -9.19 -28.54
N PHE A 165 -0.98 -8.52 -29.37
CA PHE A 165 -1.48 -7.37 -30.10
C PHE A 165 -1.13 -7.51 -31.58
N ILE A 166 -2.04 -7.02 -32.43
CA ILE A 166 -1.88 -7.01 -33.87
C ILE A 166 -1.97 -5.56 -34.33
N GLN A 167 -0.94 -5.13 -35.03
CA GLN A 167 -0.97 -3.85 -35.75
C GLN A 167 -1.55 -4.06 -37.13
N PRO A 168 -2.67 -3.43 -37.48
CA PRO A 168 -3.35 -3.69 -38.78
C PRO A 168 -2.56 -3.28 -40.01
N GLU A 169 -1.57 -2.41 -39.84
CA GLU A 169 -0.86 -1.79 -40.98
C GLU A 169 0.50 -2.43 -41.32
N VAL A 170 0.92 -3.43 -40.53
CA VAL A 170 2.17 -4.15 -40.82
C VAL A 170 1.85 -5.51 -41.41
N SER A 171 2.23 -5.72 -42.67
CA SER A 171 1.98 -6.94 -43.42
C SER A 171 2.71 -8.19 -42.91
N ASN A 172 3.39 -8.09 -41.74
CA ASN A 172 4.07 -9.19 -41.11
C ASN A 172 3.86 -9.14 -39.59
N PRO A 173 2.95 -9.94 -39.02
CA PRO A 173 2.74 -9.95 -37.55
C PRO A 173 3.97 -10.53 -36.90
N ILE A 174 4.69 -9.71 -36.16
CA ILE A 174 5.73 -10.17 -35.24
C ILE A 174 4.99 -10.71 -34.02
N PRO A 175 5.05 -12.02 -33.71
CA PRO A 175 4.50 -12.54 -32.49
C PRO A 175 5.40 -12.11 -31.33
N MET A 176 5.10 -11.01 -30.66
CA MET A 176 5.75 -10.67 -29.40
C MET A 176 5.03 -11.37 -28.26
N VAL A 177 5.60 -12.48 -27.86
CA VAL A 177 5.31 -13.15 -26.60
C VAL A 177 6.29 -12.57 -25.58
N TYR A 178 5.77 -12.00 -24.51
CA TYR A 178 6.41 -11.36 -23.36
C TYR A 178 6.39 -9.84 -23.35
N LEU A 179 5.44 -9.29 -22.60
CA LEU A 179 5.59 -7.97 -22.00
C LEU A 179 5.64 -8.13 -20.48
N PRO A 180 6.80 -7.98 -19.86
CA PRO A 180 6.82 -7.47 -18.52
C PRO A 180 6.36 -6.01 -18.61
N ILE A 181 5.40 -5.66 -17.77
CA ILE A 181 4.77 -4.35 -17.55
C ILE A 181 5.65 -3.20 -18.02
N PHE A 182 5.42 -2.70 -19.24
CA PHE A 182 5.94 -1.42 -19.70
C PHE A 182 4.79 -0.41 -19.77
N TRP A 183 5.07 0.80 -19.32
CA TRP A 183 4.15 1.92 -19.27
C TRP A 183 3.62 2.24 -20.68
N LEU A 184 2.44 1.76 -20.99
CA LEU A 184 1.68 2.25 -22.13
C LEU A 184 0.63 3.22 -21.57
N ALA A 185 0.76 4.51 -21.84
CA ALA A 185 -0.29 5.47 -21.52
C ALA A 185 -1.39 5.33 -22.58
N LEU A 186 -2.48 4.68 -22.21
CA LEU A 186 -3.67 4.56 -23.05
C LEU A 186 -4.72 5.55 -22.52
N SER A 187 -5.26 6.41 -23.40
CA SER A 187 -6.45 7.21 -23.13
C SER A 187 -7.66 6.59 -23.85
N TYR A 188 -8.82 6.68 -23.19
CA TYR A 188 -10.12 6.33 -23.77
C TYR A 188 -10.58 7.40 -24.74
#